data_acac77334bbf6c70e80b5f2ae763c55a
#
_entry.id   acac77334bbf6c70e80b5f2ae763c55a
#
_cell.length_a   1.000
_cell.length_b   1.000
_cell.length_c   1.000
_cell.angle_alpha   90.00
_cell.angle_beta   90.00
_cell.angle_gamma   90.00
#
_symmetry.space_group_name_H-M   'P 1'
#
loop_
_entity.id
_entity.type
_entity.pdbx_description
1 polymer ?
#
loop_
_entity_poly.entity_id
_entity_poly.type
_entity_poly.pdbx_seq_one_letter_code
_entity_poly.pdbx_strand_id
1 'polypeptide(L)'
;MTTQMIICLVIFILTLMSYALNRIPMWLTSLLSVCALFVTKCIDANTALGGFSNVNTILMAAMFVVAAGFRRTSMVDGMVGGILKITKGSFKTAYFGYILLALLLTNFISSPMVVYAIISPLLCAFLDQTGKNRTKYVFPMMVVCVSCSGILPMATAIQLAGQYTGFLETYGFSGMAVVPTDFLKAAWPLLILIPIWALFVAPRFCPDKPSVKIEGIGNMGQSTKTTLTPVVDKIDIVLFFATIICLILAANIGLPTWFIALLGSLLMCLFGVVDTKTALRDIPWDMLMLYAGALALGGALTATGTGELIGNALAVIVGGTHNSYILGTLFFLIPFVLTQFMLNCSVLTVFVPICLLTCSALGANPIGLIILVNAGSMTAFLTPMATPAVPMCMADGGYSLKDLAKSGWLITLVLCVIYIFYVMTVMPCF
;
A
#
# COMPACT_ATOMS: atom_id res chain seq x y z
N MET A 1 -5.61 -11.10 34.80
CA MET A 1 -4.62 -11.32 33.73
C MET A 1 -3.92 -12.64 34.02
N THR A 2 -3.90 -13.53 33.04
CA THR A 2 -3.14 -14.80 33.15
C THR A 2 -1.66 -14.53 32.86
N THR A 3 -0.77 -15.45 33.30
CA THR A 3 0.67 -15.35 33.00
C THR A 3 0.92 -15.29 31.50
N GLN A 4 0.18 -16.04 30.70
CA GLN A 4 0.28 -16.05 29.22
C GLN A 4 -0.14 -14.70 28.61
N MET A 5 -1.21 -14.06 29.15
CA MET A 5 -1.59 -12.71 28.72
C MET A 5 -0.46 -11.69 28.92
N ILE A 6 0.19 -11.73 30.10
CA ILE A 6 1.30 -10.80 30.39
C ILE A 6 2.48 -11.04 29.45
N ILE A 7 2.87 -12.29 29.26
CA ILE A 7 3.97 -12.65 28.37
C ILE A 7 3.66 -12.22 26.93
N CYS A 8 2.46 -12.53 26.43
CA CYS A 8 2.02 -12.12 25.10
C CYS A 8 2.05 -10.59 24.93
N LEU A 9 1.53 -9.85 25.92
CA LEU A 9 1.55 -8.39 25.92
C LEU A 9 2.98 -7.82 25.88
N VAL A 10 3.89 -8.39 26.66
CA VAL A 10 5.31 -7.97 26.68
C VAL A 10 5.96 -8.22 25.31
N ILE A 11 5.76 -9.41 24.73
CA ILE A 11 6.28 -9.73 23.38
C ILE A 11 5.67 -8.80 22.34
N PHE A 12 4.37 -8.51 22.40
CA PHE A 12 3.69 -7.57 21.53
C PHE A 12 4.32 -6.16 21.62
N ILE A 13 4.47 -5.61 22.83
CA ILE A 13 5.08 -4.28 23.05
C ILE A 13 6.53 -4.26 22.54
N LEU A 14 7.34 -5.28 22.85
CA LEU A 14 8.72 -5.36 22.38
C LEU A 14 8.81 -5.42 20.84
N THR A 15 7.87 -6.15 20.22
CA THR A 15 7.77 -6.22 18.75
C THR A 15 7.46 -4.85 18.17
N LEU A 16 6.46 -4.13 18.74
CA LEU A 16 6.12 -2.76 18.31
C LEU A 16 7.29 -1.79 18.50
N MET A 17 7.98 -1.86 19.65
CA MET A 17 9.16 -1.03 19.91
C MET A 17 10.28 -1.31 18.91
N SER A 18 10.51 -2.59 18.57
CA SER A 18 11.51 -2.96 17.57
C SER A 18 11.16 -2.40 16.19
N TYR A 19 9.88 -2.47 15.77
CA TYR A 19 9.41 -1.85 14.53
C TYR A 19 9.63 -0.33 14.54
N ALA A 20 9.30 0.35 15.64
CA ALA A 20 9.46 1.80 15.79
C ALA A 20 10.93 2.24 15.74
N LEU A 21 11.82 1.49 16.40
CA LEU A 21 13.26 1.79 16.43
C LEU A 21 13.94 1.50 15.09
N ASN A 22 13.38 0.62 14.28
CA ASN A 22 13.88 0.20 12.96
C ASN A 22 15.38 -0.16 12.94
N ARG A 23 15.91 -0.69 14.07
CA ARG A 23 17.31 -1.14 14.19
C ARG A 23 17.49 -2.58 13.69
N ILE A 24 16.44 -3.37 13.75
CA ILE A 24 16.37 -4.75 13.28
C ILE A 24 15.37 -4.78 12.11
N PRO A 25 15.68 -5.47 11.00
CA PRO A 25 14.73 -5.63 9.91
C PRO A 25 13.38 -6.15 10.42
N MET A 26 12.28 -5.56 9.98
CA MET A 26 10.95 -5.85 10.54
C MET A 26 10.53 -7.30 10.35
N TRP A 27 10.85 -7.89 9.18
CA TRP A 27 10.57 -9.30 8.93
C TRP A 27 11.28 -10.21 9.93
N LEU A 28 12.53 -9.86 10.31
CA LEU A 28 13.29 -10.62 11.30
C LEU A 28 12.69 -10.47 12.71
N THR A 29 12.31 -9.24 13.10
CA THR A 29 11.59 -9.00 14.36
C THR A 29 10.29 -9.78 14.39
N SER A 30 9.52 -9.80 13.28
CA SER A 30 8.27 -10.54 13.16
C SER A 30 8.48 -12.03 13.40
N LEU A 31 9.48 -12.64 12.76
CA LEU A 31 9.80 -14.06 12.95
C LEU A 31 10.33 -14.37 14.35
N LEU A 32 11.15 -13.49 14.92
CA LEU A 32 11.60 -13.63 16.30
C LEU A 32 10.43 -13.58 17.30
N SER A 33 9.43 -12.73 17.04
CA SER A 33 8.22 -12.72 17.88
C SER A 33 7.43 -14.00 17.79
N VAL A 34 7.31 -14.61 16.61
CA VAL A 34 6.69 -15.93 16.43
C VAL A 34 7.43 -17.01 17.24
N CYS A 35 8.76 -17.03 17.14
CA CYS A 35 9.59 -17.96 17.92
C CYS A 35 9.40 -17.76 19.44
N ALA A 36 9.40 -16.53 19.91
CA ALA A 36 9.21 -16.19 21.32
C ALA A 36 7.82 -16.63 21.81
N LEU A 37 6.76 -16.36 21.03
CA LEU A 37 5.39 -16.79 21.35
C LEU A 37 5.23 -18.30 21.40
N PHE A 38 5.88 -19.01 20.49
CA PHE A 38 5.85 -20.47 20.48
C PHE A 38 6.59 -21.08 21.67
N VAL A 39 7.80 -20.64 21.98
CA VAL A 39 8.61 -21.11 23.12
C VAL A 39 7.90 -20.84 24.45
N THR A 40 7.24 -19.68 24.57
CA THR A 40 6.47 -19.32 25.77
C THR A 40 5.08 -19.98 25.86
N LYS A 41 4.74 -20.85 24.89
CA LYS A 41 3.46 -21.55 24.81
C LYS A 41 2.24 -20.60 24.75
N CYS A 42 2.42 -19.41 24.21
CA CYS A 42 1.30 -18.50 23.92
C CYS A 42 0.53 -18.95 22.66
N ILE A 43 1.21 -19.66 21.75
CA ILE A 43 0.63 -20.23 20.53
C ILE A 43 1.12 -21.67 20.32
N ASP A 44 0.34 -22.45 19.59
CA ASP A 44 0.72 -23.77 19.10
C ASP A 44 1.45 -23.68 17.75
N ALA A 45 1.95 -24.81 17.24
CA ALA A 45 2.67 -24.87 15.96
C ALA A 45 1.78 -24.49 14.78
N ASN A 46 0.49 -24.84 14.81
CA ASN A 46 -0.44 -24.52 13.74
C ASN A 46 -0.66 -23.01 13.64
N THR A 47 -0.86 -22.34 14.77
CA THR A 47 -0.99 -20.87 14.82
C THR A 47 0.32 -20.18 14.42
N ALA A 48 1.48 -20.69 14.89
CA ALA A 48 2.78 -20.13 14.55
C ALA A 48 3.07 -20.17 13.03
N LEU A 49 2.71 -21.26 12.36
CA LEU A 49 2.96 -21.48 10.93
C LEU A 49 1.76 -21.10 10.04
N GLY A 50 0.59 -20.90 10.65
CA GLY A 50 -0.65 -20.58 9.92
C GLY A 50 -0.55 -19.35 9.02
N GLY A 51 0.24 -18.36 9.41
CA GLY A 51 0.50 -17.16 8.59
C GLY A 51 1.19 -17.47 7.27
N PHE A 52 2.07 -18.48 7.22
CA PHE A 52 2.79 -18.88 6.01
C PHE A 52 1.91 -19.67 5.04
N SER A 53 0.97 -20.46 5.56
CA SER A 53 0.01 -21.24 4.79
C SER A 53 -1.31 -20.49 4.53
N ASN A 54 -1.43 -19.25 4.97
CA ASN A 54 -2.62 -18.44 4.77
C ASN A 54 -2.84 -18.17 3.27
N VAL A 55 -4.08 -18.38 2.82
CA VAL A 55 -4.48 -18.18 1.41
C VAL A 55 -4.15 -16.78 0.88
N ASN A 56 -4.20 -15.78 1.73
CA ASN A 56 -3.89 -14.40 1.37
C ASN A 56 -2.38 -14.15 1.24
N THR A 57 -1.53 -14.88 1.98
CA THR A 57 -0.08 -14.88 1.80
C THR A 57 0.30 -15.43 0.43
N ILE A 58 -0.36 -16.51 0.01
CA ILE A 58 -0.18 -17.12 -1.33
C ILE A 58 -0.67 -16.16 -2.41
N LEU A 59 -1.85 -15.55 -2.21
CA LEU A 59 -2.39 -14.53 -3.13
C LEU A 59 -1.42 -13.39 -3.32
N MET A 60 -0.87 -12.84 -2.24
CA MET A 60 0.12 -11.76 -2.29
C MET A 60 1.37 -12.17 -3.08
N ALA A 61 1.97 -13.32 -2.78
CA ALA A 61 3.15 -13.80 -3.48
C ALA A 61 2.90 -13.95 -4.99
N ALA A 62 1.78 -14.55 -5.37
CA ALA A 62 1.37 -14.71 -6.75
C ALA A 62 1.17 -13.36 -7.46
N MET A 63 0.52 -12.40 -6.82
CA MET A 63 0.27 -11.07 -7.39
C MET A 63 1.55 -10.27 -7.60
N PHE A 64 2.58 -10.45 -6.77
CA PHE A 64 3.89 -9.83 -7.03
C PHE A 64 4.53 -10.37 -8.32
N VAL A 65 4.40 -11.67 -8.61
CA VAL A 65 4.89 -12.26 -9.87
C VAL A 65 4.10 -11.74 -11.06
N VAL A 66 2.77 -11.67 -10.95
CA VAL A 66 1.89 -11.11 -12.00
C VAL A 66 2.24 -9.64 -12.28
N ALA A 67 2.45 -8.84 -11.26
CA ALA A 67 2.88 -7.44 -11.39
C ALA A 67 4.29 -7.32 -12.00
N ALA A 68 5.20 -8.25 -11.68
CA ALA A 68 6.55 -8.29 -12.27
C ALA A 68 6.52 -8.59 -13.77
N GLY A 69 5.62 -9.45 -14.24
CA GLY A 69 5.34 -9.66 -15.65
C GLY A 69 4.91 -8.35 -16.33
N PHE A 70 3.83 -7.77 -15.87
CA PHE A 70 3.26 -6.54 -16.45
C PHE A 70 4.29 -5.40 -16.59
N ARG A 71 5.18 -5.20 -15.62
CA ARG A 71 6.25 -4.19 -15.69
C ARG A 71 7.21 -4.35 -16.87
N ARG A 72 7.27 -5.53 -17.48
CA ARG A 72 8.17 -5.85 -18.61
C ARG A 72 7.50 -5.70 -19.96
N THR A 73 6.19 -5.48 -20.00
CA THR A 73 5.42 -5.37 -21.24
C THR A 73 5.73 -4.09 -21.99
N SER A 74 5.69 -4.17 -23.31
CA SER A 74 5.71 -3.02 -24.21
C SER A 74 4.51 -2.09 -24.01
N MET A 75 3.43 -2.60 -23.40
CA MET A 75 2.24 -1.79 -23.08
C MET A 75 2.58 -0.63 -22.17
N VAL A 76 3.45 -0.83 -21.17
CA VAL A 76 3.90 0.26 -20.29
C VAL A 76 4.65 1.32 -21.11
N ASP A 77 5.57 0.91 -21.99
CA ASP A 77 6.30 1.82 -22.88
C ASP A 77 5.35 2.46 -23.92
N GLY A 78 4.39 1.70 -24.43
CA GLY A 78 3.37 2.18 -25.38
C GLY A 78 2.43 3.22 -24.79
N MET A 79 2.04 3.07 -23.52
CA MET A 79 1.23 4.06 -22.80
C MET A 79 1.98 5.40 -22.67
N VAL A 80 3.25 5.35 -22.33
CA VAL A 80 4.11 6.54 -22.25
C VAL A 80 4.30 7.21 -23.62
N GLY A 81 4.62 6.43 -24.65
CA GLY A 81 4.77 6.93 -26.02
C GLY A 81 3.47 7.47 -26.62
N GLY A 82 2.32 6.87 -26.25
CA GLY A 82 1.00 7.32 -26.67
C GLY A 82 0.63 8.70 -26.12
N ILE A 83 0.97 8.98 -24.88
CA ILE A 83 0.76 10.28 -24.24
C ILE A 83 1.50 11.39 -25.02
N LEU A 84 2.78 11.13 -25.36
CA LEU A 84 3.58 12.09 -26.11
C LEU A 84 3.02 12.37 -27.52
N LYS A 85 2.38 11.40 -28.16
CA LYS A 85 1.78 11.58 -29.49
C LYS A 85 0.43 12.32 -29.44
N ILE A 86 -0.39 12.06 -28.42
CA ILE A 86 -1.75 12.63 -28.30
C ILE A 86 -1.73 14.10 -27.90
N THR A 87 -0.72 14.54 -27.16
CA THR A 87 -0.70 15.85 -26.51
C THR A 87 -0.24 17.02 -27.37
N LYS A 88 -0.06 16.88 -28.68
CA LYS A 88 0.24 17.92 -29.69
C LYS A 88 0.72 19.28 -29.13
N GLY A 89 1.71 19.28 -28.25
CA GLY A 89 2.38 20.50 -27.77
C GLY A 89 1.76 21.21 -26.56
N SER A 90 0.61 20.79 -26.01
CA SER A 90 0.06 21.43 -24.80
C SER A 90 0.67 20.80 -23.55
N PHE A 91 1.47 21.57 -22.81
CA PHE A 91 2.10 21.15 -21.55
C PHE A 91 1.08 20.59 -20.54
N LYS A 92 -0.03 21.30 -20.32
CA LYS A 92 -1.06 20.88 -19.34
C LYS A 92 -1.68 19.55 -19.71
N THR A 93 -1.97 19.35 -21.00
CA THR A 93 -2.55 18.09 -21.50
C THR A 93 -1.57 16.94 -21.36
N ALA A 94 -0.28 17.16 -21.66
CA ALA A 94 0.77 16.17 -21.50
C ALA A 94 0.96 15.80 -20.03
N TYR A 95 1.06 16.78 -19.15
CA TYR A 95 1.21 16.53 -17.71
C TYR A 95 -0.02 15.82 -17.12
N PHE A 96 -1.23 16.16 -17.56
CA PHE A 96 -2.44 15.44 -17.21
C PHE A 96 -2.40 13.98 -17.69
N GLY A 97 -1.87 13.74 -18.89
CA GLY A 97 -1.61 12.39 -19.39
C GLY A 97 -0.67 11.58 -18.49
N TYR A 98 0.42 12.19 -18.00
CA TYR A 98 1.32 11.54 -17.01
C TYR A 98 0.61 11.28 -15.68
N ILE A 99 -0.25 12.18 -15.22
CA ILE A 99 -1.06 11.97 -14.01
C ILE A 99 -2.01 10.77 -14.18
N LEU A 100 -2.71 10.68 -15.31
CA LEU A 100 -3.60 9.55 -15.60
C LEU A 100 -2.82 8.23 -15.70
N LEU A 101 -1.65 8.25 -16.33
CA LEU A 101 -0.78 7.08 -16.41
C LEU A 101 -0.32 6.66 -15.01
N ALA A 102 0.11 7.60 -14.18
CA ALA A 102 0.51 7.35 -12.80
C ALA A 102 -0.64 6.73 -12.00
N LEU A 103 -1.84 7.33 -12.10
CA LEU A 103 -3.06 6.85 -11.44
C LEU A 103 -3.41 5.43 -11.88
N LEU A 104 -3.29 5.13 -13.15
CA LEU A 104 -3.55 3.78 -13.67
C LEU A 104 -2.50 2.79 -13.17
N LEU A 105 -1.22 3.10 -13.36
CA LEU A 105 -0.11 2.20 -12.98
C LEU A 105 -0.08 1.91 -11.47
N THR A 106 -0.38 2.88 -10.61
CA THR A 106 -0.36 2.68 -9.16
C THR A 106 -1.50 1.77 -8.65
N ASN A 107 -2.52 1.54 -9.48
CA ASN A 107 -3.57 0.58 -9.19
C ASN A 107 -3.28 -0.83 -9.73
N PHE A 108 -2.33 -0.94 -10.68
CA PHE A 108 -1.83 -2.23 -11.18
C PHE A 108 -0.57 -2.70 -10.46
N ILE A 109 0.31 -1.78 -10.10
CA ILE A 109 1.59 -2.06 -9.47
C ILE A 109 1.50 -1.69 -8.00
N SER A 110 1.54 -2.67 -7.11
CA SER A 110 1.33 -2.49 -5.66
C SER A 110 2.40 -1.66 -4.95
N SER A 111 3.45 -1.23 -5.64
CA SER A 111 4.51 -0.41 -5.08
C SER A 111 4.49 1.01 -5.66
N PRO A 112 4.06 2.03 -4.92
CA PRO A 112 4.11 3.43 -5.35
C PRO A 112 5.52 3.88 -5.74
N MET A 113 6.56 3.37 -5.07
CA MET A 113 7.95 3.63 -5.40
C MET A 113 8.29 3.17 -6.82
N VAL A 114 7.88 1.97 -7.19
CA VAL A 114 8.17 1.41 -8.53
C VAL A 114 7.44 2.21 -9.61
N VAL A 115 6.19 2.60 -9.36
CA VAL A 115 5.43 3.45 -10.28
C VAL A 115 6.12 4.80 -10.45
N TYR A 116 6.52 5.42 -9.35
CA TYR A 116 7.25 6.68 -9.40
C TYR A 116 8.58 6.54 -10.14
N ALA A 117 9.36 5.47 -9.88
CA ALA A 117 10.62 5.19 -10.57
C ALA A 117 10.47 4.98 -12.09
N ILE A 118 9.32 4.51 -12.54
CA ILE A 118 9.00 4.38 -13.98
C ILE A 118 8.67 5.76 -14.58
N ILE A 119 7.86 6.55 -13.88
CA ILE A 119 7.32 7.81 -14.42
C ILE A 119 8.32 8.96 -14.29
N SER A 120 9.08 9.02 -13.20
CA SER A 120 9.92 10.18 -12.88
C SER A 120 10.97 10.51 -13.95
N PRO A 121 11.73 9.56 -14.52
CA PRO A 121 12.71 9.88 -15.57
C PRO A 121 12.05 10.47 -16.83
N LEU A 122 10.88 9.93 -17.19
CA LEU A 122 10.14 10.36 -18.37
C LEU A 122 9.52 11.74 -18.16
N LEU A 123 8.97 11.97 -16.97
CA LEU A 123 8.45 13.28 -16.58
C LEU A 123 9.57 14.32 -16.52
N CYS A 124 10.71 14.01 -15.90
CA CYS A 124 11.84 14.91 -15.81
C CYS A 124 12.38 15.29 -17.21
N ALA A 125 12.54 14.30 -18.09
CA ALA A 125 12.96 14.56 -19.49
C ALA A 125 11.95 15.46 -20.22
N PHE A 126 10.65 15.22 -20.05
CA PHE A 126 9.59 16.04 -20.61
C PHE A 126 9.62 17.49 -20.07
N LEU A 127 9.81 17.65 -18.75
CA LEU A 127 9.92 18.97 -18.11
C LEU A 127 11.12 19.76 -18.63
N ASP A 128 12.28 19.10 -18.77
CA ASP A 128 13.50 19.71 -19.29
C ASP A 128 13.32 20.14 -20.76
N GLN A 129 12.75 19.28 -21.61
CA GLN A 129 12.48 19.59 -23.02
C GLN A 129 11.51 20.75 -23.19
N THR A 130 10.55 20.89 -22.27
CA THR A 130 9.55 21.97 -22.31
C THR A 130 9.98 23.23 -21.54
N GLY A 131 11.19 23.23 -20.95
CA GLY A 131 11.71 24.35 -20.16
C GLY A 131 10.91 24.61 -18.87
N LYS A 132 10.23 23.60 -18.34
CA LYS A 132 9.44 23.69 -17.11
C LYS A 132 10.25 23.28 -15.90
N ASN A 133 10.03 23.98 -14.80
CA ASN A 133 10.75 23.73 -13.56
C ASN A 133 10.31 22.40 -12.91
N ARG A 134 11.24 21.48 -12.70
CA ARG A 134 10.99 20.19 -12.05
C ARG A 134 10.40 20.34 -10.65
N THR A 135 10.83 21.34 -9.88
CA THR A 135 10.35 21.60 -8.51
C THR A 135 8.84 21.84 -8.43
N LYS A 136 8.17 22.20 -9.51
CA LYS A 136 6.73 22.45 -9.53
C LYS A 136 5.88 21.22 -9.82
N TYR A 137 6.44 20.21 -10.48
CA TYR A 137 5.65 19.14 -11.06
C TYR A 137 6.03 17.74 -10.56
N VAL A 138 7.24 17.58 -10.03
CA VAL A 138 7.74 16.26 -9.57
C VAL A 138 7.08 15.85 -8.26
N PHE A 139 6.98 16.74 -7.27
CA PHE A 139 6.32 16.44 -6.00
C PHE A 139 4.83 16.09 -6.16
N PRO A 140 4.03 16.86 -6.92
CA PRO A 140 2.63 16.49 -7.15
C PRO A 140 2.48 15.12 -7.83
N MET A 141 3.38 14.77 -8.75
CA MET A 141 3.38 13.45 -9.39
C MET A 141 3.64 12.33 -8.38
N MET A 142 4.59 12.51 -7.48
CA MET A 142 4.87 11.55 -6.41
C MET A 142 3.65 11.38 -5.49
N VAL A 143 2.96 12.47 -5.13
CA VAL A 143 1.72 12.41 -4.33
C VAL A 143 0.63 11.61 -5.06
N VAL A 144 0.47 11.77 -6.38
CA VAL A 144 -0.46 10.95 -7.18
C VAL A 144 -0.10 9.47 -7.07
N CYS A 145 1.18 9.11 -7.25
CA CYS A 145 1.63 7.72 -7.17
C CYS A 145 1.34 7.09 -5.79
N VAL A 146 1.53 7.85 -4.72
CA VAL A 146 1.36 7.37 -3.34
C VAL A 146 -0.12 7.34 -2.95
N SER A 147 -0.83 8.46 -3.14
CA SER A 147 -2.18 8.64 -2.57
C SER A 147 -3.31 8.06 -3.43
N CYS A 148 -3.07 7.76 -4.71
CA CYS A 148 -4.07 7.11 -5.57
C CYS A 148 -3.88 5.59 -5.65
N SER A 149 -2.93 5.02 -4.90
CA SER A 149 -2.64 3.59 -4.93
C SER A 149 -3.76 2.78 -4.28
N GLY A 150 -4.21 1.72 -4.98
CA GLY A 150 -5.18 0.77 -4.46
C GLY A 150 -6.62 1.30 -4.35
N ILE A 151 -6.97 2.42 -4.97
CA ILE A 151 -8.34 2.95 -4.96
C ILE A 151 -9.22 2.21 -5.98
N LEU A 152 -8.73 2.01 -7.20
CA LEU A 152 -9.48 1.26 -8.21
C LEU A 152 -9.48 -0.25 -7.89
N PRO A 153 -10.57 -0.98 -8.19
CA PRO A 153 -10.67 -2.41 -7.91
C PRO A 153 -9.81 -3.25 -8.88
N MET A 154 -8.50 -3.01 -8.84
CA MET A 154 -7.46 -3.64 -9.66
C MET A 154 -6.47 -4.42 -8.78
N ALA A 155 -5.33 -4.81 -9.34
CA ALA A 155 -4.37 -5.70 -8.68
C ALA A 155 -4.01 -5.25 -7.25
N THR A 156 -3.75 -3.97 -7.04
CA THR A 156 -3.38 -3.43 -5.72
C THR A 156 -4.54 -3.55 -4.72
N ALA A 157 -5.75 -3.17 -5.12
CA ALA A 157 -6.93 -3.27 -4.25
C ALA A 157 -7.30 -4.73 -3.95
N ILE A 158 -7.13 -5.65 -4.93
CA ILE A 158 -7.36 -7.08 -4.74
C ILE A 158 -6.38 -7.65 -3.70
N GLN A 159 -5.11 -7.29 -3.81
CA GLN A 159 -4.08 -7.70 -2.85
C GLN A 159 -4.38 -7.19 -1.44
N LEU A 160 -4.72 -5.90 -1.29
CA LEU A 160 -5.08 -5.31 0.00
C LEU A 160 -6.34 -5.94 0.58
N ALA A 161 -7.37 -6.16 -0.24
CA ALA A 161 -8.59 -6.83 0.17
C ALA A 161 -8.33 -8.24 0.72
N GLY A 162 -7.50 -9.03 0.03
CA GLY A 162 -7.08 -10.34 0.52
C GLY A 162 -6.34 -10.26 1.84
N GLN A 163 -5.41 -9.32 1.98
CA GLN A 163 -4.65 -9.12 3.21
C GLN A 163 -5.56 -8.77 4.39
N TYR A 164 -6.48 -7.82 4.22
CA TYR A 164 -7.36 -7.40 5.30
C TYR A 164 -8.44 -8.42 5.64
N THR A 165 -8.91 -9.19 4.65
CA THR A 165 -9.79 -10.33 4.92
C THR A 165 -9.10 -11.38 5.78
N GLY A 166 -7.82 -11.69 5.55
CA GLY A 166 -7.06 -12.59 6.41
C GLY A 166 -6.91 -12.08 7.85
N PHE A 167 -6.75 -10.78 8.04
CA PHE A 167 -6.79 -10.19 9.38
C PHE A 167 -8.18 -10.31 10.02
N LEU A 168 -9.26 -10.02 9.29
CA LEU A 168 -10.63 -10.15 9.78
C LEU A 168 -10.89 -11.59 10.29
N GLU A 169 -10.54 -12.60 9.50
CA GLU A 169 -10.67 -14.00 9.89
C GLU A 169 -9.89 -14.32 11.17
N THR A 170 -8.65 -13.84 11.26
CA THR A 170 -7.75 -14.08 12.42
C THR A 170 -8.28 -13.46 13.71
N TYR A 171 -8.95 -12.30 13.62
CA TYR A 171 -9.47 -11.56 14.77
C TYR A 171 -10.96 -11.82 15.06
N GLY A 172 -11.53 -12.90 14.51
CA GLY A 172 -12.87 -13.39 14.87
C GLY A 172 -14.02 -12.74 14.12
N PHE A 173 -13.78 -11.95 13.08
CA PHE A 173 -14.80 -11.40 12.21
C PHE A 173 -15.18 -12.35 11.07
N SER A 174 -15.55 -13.60 11.45
CA SER A 174 -15.90 -14.65 10.51
C SER A 174 -17.12 -14.24 9.66
N GLY A 175 -17.03 -14.41 8.35
CA GLY A 175 -18.09 -14.03 7.40
C GLY A 175 -18.04 -12.57 6.93
N MET A 176 -17.13 -11.74 7.45
CA MET A 176 -16.82 -10.42 6.90
C MET A 176 -15.61 -10.51 5.98
N ALA A 177 -15.66 -9.80 4.86
CA ALA A 177 -14.56 -9.69 3.92
C ALA A 177 -14.46 -8.26 3.40
N VAL A 178 -13.23 -7.77 3.26
CA VAL A 178 -12.98 -6.53 2.52
C VAL A 178 -12.96 -6.90 1.04
N VAL A 179 -13.77 -6.21 0.25
CA VAL A 179 -13.79 -6.41 -1.19
C VAL A 179 -13.07 -5.27 -1.91
N PRO A 180 -12.46 -5.52 -3.09
CA PRO A 180 -11.70 -4.48 -3.81
C PRO A 180 -12.51 -3.20 -4.10
N THR A 181 -13.83 -3.34 -4.27
CA THR A 181 -14.73 -2.20 -4.50
C THR A 181 -14.93 -1.31 -3.27
N ASP A 182 -14.60 -1.78 -2.06
CA ASP A 182 -14.73 -0.97 -0.84
C ASP A 182 -13.71 0.17 -0.81
N PHE A 183 -12.50 -0.06 -1.36
CA PHE A 183 -11.51 1.01 -1.54
C PHE A 183 -12.01 2.08 -2.51
N LEU A 184 -12.67 1.67 -3.59
CA LEU A 184 -13.28 2.62 -4.53
C LEU A 184 -14.40 3.40 -3.85
N LYS A 185 -15.32 2.73 -3.15
CA LYS A 185 -16.40 3.41 -2.40
C LYS A 185 -15.86 4.42 -1.39
N ALA A 186 -14.77 4.07 -0.69
CA ALA A 186 -14.15 4.90 0.33
C ALA A 186 -13.40 6.11 -0.23
N ALA A 187 -12.83 6.02 -1.44
CA ALA A 187 -11.84 6.99 -1.89
C ALA A 187 -12.04 7.52 -3.33
N TRP A 188 -13.15 7.20 -4.01
CA TRP A 188 -13.38 7.68 -5.38
C TRP A 188 -13.29 9.22 -5.54
N PRO A 189 -13.68 10.07 -4.56
CA PRO A 189 -13.54 11.51 -4.75
C PRO A 189 -12.08 11.94 -4.92
N LEU A 190 -11.15 11.19 -4.35
CA LEU A 190 -9.72 11.47 -4.45
C LEU A 190 -9.17 11.21 -5.85
N LEU A 191 -9.75 10.28 -6.61
CA LEU A 191 -9.39 10.05 -8.02
C LEU A 191 -9.63 11.29 -8.90
N ILE A 192 -10.48 12.20 -8.46
CA ILE A 192 -10.77 13.47 -9.14
C ILE A 192 -9.97 14.60 -8.50
N LEU A 193 -10.00 14.69 -7.18
CA LEU A 193 -9.43 15.82 -6.44
C LEU A 193 -7.89 15.85 -6.49
N ILE A 194 -7.22 14.70 -6.37
CA ILE A 194 -5.75 14.65 -6.42
C ILE A 194 -5.22 15.05 -7.81
N PRO A 195 -5.72 14.53 -8.94
CA PRO A 195 -5.33 15.02 -10.27
C PRO A 195 -5.58 16.51 -10.49
N ILE A 196 -6.73 17.03 -10.08
CA ILE A 196 -7.04 18.46 -10.17
C ILE A 196 -6.07 19.27 -9.32
N TRP A 197 -5.82 18.86 -8.09
CA TRP A 197 -4.83 19.49 -7.22
C TRP A 197 -3.43 19.46 -7.84
N ALA A 198 -2.99 18.31 -8.34
CA ALA A 198 -1.66 18.16 -8.94
C ALA A 198 -1.46 19.04 -10.20
N LEU A 199 -2.52 19.23 -10.98
CA LEU A 199 -2.47 20.01 -12.22
C LEU A 199 -2.55 21.52 -12.00
N PHE A 200 -3.41 21.98 -11.09
CA PHE A 200 -3.76 23.40 -10.98
C PHE A 200 -3.31 24.07 -9.68
N VAL A 201 -3.29 23.35 -8.58
CA VAL A 201 -3.08 23.90 -7.24
C VAL A 201 -1.63 23.70 -6.78
N ALA A 202 -1.15 22.46 -6.85
CA ALA A 202 0.18 22.10 -6.35
C ALA A 202 1.33 22.94 -6.91
N PRO A 203 1.38 23.29 -8.21
CA PRO A 203 2.46 24.12 -8.76
C PRO A 203 2.56 25.51 -8.14
N ARG A 204 1.52 25.99 -7.43
CA ARG A 204 1.53 27.29 -6.73
C ARG A 204 2.16 27.20 -5.34
N PHE A 205 2.12 26.02 -4.72
CA PHE A 205 2.68 25.78 -3.38
C PHE A 205 4.09 25.20 -3.42
N CYS A 206 4.46 24.58 -4.54
CA CYS A 206 5.80 24.06 -4.75
C CYS A 206 6.80 25.21 -5.00
N PRO A 207 8.07 25.06 -4.58
CA PRO A 207 9.08 26.11 -4.70
C PRO A 207 9.40 26.44 -6.18
N ASP A 208 9.77 27.71 -6.42
CA ASP A 208 10.16 28.16 -7.77
C ASP A 208 11.59 27.73 -8.14
N LYS A 209 12.43 27.47 -7.15
CA LYS A 209 13.83 27.08 -7.35
C LYS A 209 14.14 25.86 -6.45
N PRO A 210 15.01 24.97 -6.89
CA PRO A 210 15.44 23.85 -6.06
C PRO A 210 16.19 24.36 -4.83
N SER A 211 15.83 23.84 -3.65
CA SER A 211 16.50 24.14 -2.36
C SER A 211 17.77 23.31 -2.17
N VAL A 212 17.85 22.16 -2.84
CA VAL A 212 18.98 21.25 -2.83
C VAL A 212 19.42 21.01 -4.28
N LYS A 213 20.71 20.79 -4.50
CA LYS A 213 21.25 20.49 -5.82
C LYS A 213 20.53 19.27 -6.41
N ILE A 214 19.98 19.41 -7.62
CA ILE A 214 19.32 18.30 -8.31
C ILE A 214 20.41 17.32 -8.75
N GLU A 215 20.43 16.16 -8.13
CA GLU A 215 21.27 15.06 -8.56
C GLU A 215 20.48 14.26 -9.60
N GLY A 216 20.93 14.33 -10.85
CA GLY A 216 20.26 13.61 -11.93
C GLY A 216 20.24 12.10 -11.67
N ILE A 217 19.06 11.51 -11.63
CA ILE A 217 18.88 10.05 -11.62
C ILE A 217 19.25 9.48 -13.00
N GLY A 218 20.50 9.70 -13.43
CA GLY A 218 21.02 9.05 -14.62
C GLY A 218 21.41 7.59 -14.40
N ASN A 219 21.58 7.15 -13.13
CA ASN A 219 22.29 5.90 -12.84
C ASN A 219 21.58 4.90 -11.89
N MET A 220 20.42 5.21 -11.32
CA MET A 220 19.75 4.27 -10.40
C MET A 220 18.63 3.41 -11.02
N GLY A 221 18.32 3.57 -12.28
CA GLY A 221 17.17 2.92 -12.94
C GLY A 221 17.49 2.02 -14.14
N GLN A 222 18.75 1.66 -14.39
CA GLN A 222 19.07 0.57 -15.32
C GLN A 222 18.91 -0.79 -14.64
N SER A 223 17.71 -1.10 -14.18
CA SER A 223 17.25 -2.48 -14.20
C SER A 223 17.26 -2.89 -15.69
N THR A 224 18.10 -3.83 -16.04
CA THR A 224 18.19 -4.44 -17.36
C THR A 224 16.77 -4.75 -17.86
N LYS A 225 16.23 -3.89 -18.74
CA LYS A 225 15.01 -4.20 -19.50
C LYS A 225 15.35 -5.41 -20.37
N THR A 226 15.00 -6.58 -19.91
CA THR A 226 14.95 -7.75 -20.77
C THR A 226 13.77 -7.50 -21.71
N THR A 227 14.04 -7.05 -22.92
CA THR A 227 13.02 -6.87 -23.95
C THR A 227 12.41 -8.24 -24.26
N LEU A 228 11.14 -8.40 -23.92
CA LEU A 228 10.38 -9.60 -24.28
C LEU A 228 10.31 -9.71 -25.81
N THR A 229 10.27 -10.93 -26.32
CA THR A 229 9.96 -11.12 -27.74
C THR A 229 8.53 -10.65 -28.02
N PRO A 230 8.21 -10.14 -29.22
CA PRO A 230 6.88 -9.59 -29.51
C PRO A 230 5.71 -10.56 -29.27
N VAL A 231 5.98 -11.86 -29.32
CA VAL A 231 4.98 -12.91 -29.06
C VAL A 231 4.76 -13.04 -27.55
N VAL A 232 5.84 -13.13 -26.76
CA VAL A 232 5.78 -13.25 -25.30
C VAL A 232 5.18 -12.00 -24.67
N ASP A 233 5.48 -10.82 -25.20
CA ASP A 233 4.89 -9.56 -24.77
C ASP A 233 3.36 -9.54 -24.92
N LYS A 234 2.82 -10.00 -26.06
CA LYS A 234 1.36 -10.12 -26.26
C LYS A 234 0.73 -11.15 -25.32
N ILE A 235 1.42 -12.28 -25.11
CA ILE A 235 0.97 -13.32 -24.18
C ILE A 235 0.88 -12.75 -22.76
N ASP A 236 1.90 -11.98 -22.33
CA ASP A 236 1.92 -11.35 -21.01
C ASP A 236 0.72 -10.40 -20.81
N ILE A 237 0.50 -9.50 -21.76
CA ILE A 237 -0.64 -8.57 -21.73
C ILE A 237 -1.96 -9.32 -21.56
N VAL A 238 -2.16 -10.38 -22.38
CA VAL A 238 -3.39 -11.20 -22.33
C VAL A 238 -3.51 -11.92 -20.99
N LEU A 239 -2.45 -12.56 -20.49
CA LEU A 239 -2.45 -13.27 -19.22
C LEU A 239 -2.68 -12.33 -18.06
N PHE A 240 -2.06 -11.14 -18.06
CA PHE A 240 -2.26 -10.14 -17.03
C PHE A 240 -3.72 -9.71 -16.94
N PHE A 241 -4.31 -9.23 -18.05
CA PHE A 241 -5.71 -8.80 -18.05
C PHE A 241 -6.68 -9.94 -17.77
N ALA A 242 -6.42 -11.14 -18.32
CA ALA A 242 -7.22 -12.32 -18.01
C ALA A 242 -7.21 -12.63 -16.51
N THR A 243 -6.03 -12.62 -15.88
CA THR A 243 -5.91 -12.84 -14.43
C THR A 243 -6.69 -11.79 -13.63
N ILE A 244 -6.55 -10.50 -13.97
CA ILE A 244 -7.28 -9.42 -13.29
C ILE A 244 -8.79 -9.55 -13.48
N ILE A 245 -9.25 -9.81 -14.69
CA ILE A 245 -10.69 -10.01 -14.99
C ILE A 245 -11.24 -11.21 -14.21
N CYS A 246 -10.52 -12.34 -14.21
CA CYS A 246 -10.91 -13.52 -13.43
C CYS A 246 -10.94 -13.23 -11.93
N LEU A 247 -10.00 -12.43 -11.39
CA LEU A 247 -10.02 -12.04 -9.98
C LEU A 247 -11.23 -11.16 -9.63
N ILE A 248 -11.61 -10.22 -10.50
CA ILE A 248 -12.81 -9.38 -10.30
C ILE A 248 -14.08 -10.24 -10.36
N LEU A 249 -14.11 -11.22 -11.25
CA LEU A 249 -15.25 -12.11 -11.44
C LEU A 249 -15.20 -13.38 -10.58
N ALA A 250 -14.25 -13.49 -9.65
CA ALA A 250 -13.98 -14.70 -8.87
C ALA A 250 -15.23 -15.27 -8.19
N ALA A 251 -16.07 -14.40 -7.60
CA ALA A 251 -17.33 -14.79 -6.97
C ALA A 251 -18.33 -15.40 -7.96
N ASN A 252 -18.38 -14.89 -9.21
CA ASN A 252 -19.28 -15.37 -10.25
C ASN A 252 -18.78 -16.68 -10.87
N ILE A 253 -17.47 -16.86 -10.94
CA ILE A 253 -16.80 -18.05 -11.49
C ILE A 253 -16.78 -19.18 -10.45
N GLY A 254 -16.92 -18.87 -9.16
CA GLY A 254 -16.86 -19.84 -8.07
C GLY A 254 -15.44 -20.36 -7.77
N LEU A 255 -14.41 -19.66 -8.24
CA LEU A 255 -13.01 -19.99 -7.96
C LEU A 255 -12.43 -19.07 -6.89
N PRO A 256 -11.63 -19.60 -5.93
CA PRO A 256 -11.01 -18.75 -4.93
C PRO A 256 -9.92 -17.86 -5.55
N THR A 257 -9.83 -16.63 -5.06
CA THR A 257 -8.92 -15.59 -5.58
C THR A 257 -7.45 -15.99 -5.55
N TRP A 258 -7.02 -16.71 -4.49
CA TRP A 258 -5.64 -17.21 -4.38
C TRP A 258 -5.28 -18.17 -5.51
N PHE A 259 -6.24 -19.03 -5.91
CA PHE A 259 -6.03 -20.00 -6.99
C PHE A 259 -5.87 -19.31 -8.34
N ILE A 260 -6.75 -18.34 -8.63
CA ILE A 260 -6.70 -17.54 -9.87
C ILE A 260 -5.36 -16.81 -9.99
N ALA A 261 -4.92 -16.13 -8.92
CA ALA A 261 -3.65 -15.41 -8.90
C ALA A 261 -2.46 -16.34 -9.06
N LEU A 262 -2.47 -17.48 -8.34
CA LEU A 262 -1.42 -18.49 -8.42
C LEU A 262 -1.33 -19.08 -9.83
N LEU A 263 -2.47 -19.46 -10.42
CA LEU A 263 -2.52 -19.97 -11.78
C LEU A 263 -1.98 -18.94 -12.78
N GLY A 264 -2.41 -17.68 -12.67
CA GLY A 264 -1.91 -16.58 -13.52
C GLY A 264 -0.41 -16.41 -13.43
N SER A 265 0.15 -16.42 -12.20
CA SER A 265 1.60 -16.30 -11.99
C SER A 265 2.38 -17.49 -12.55
N LEU A 266 1.87 -18.71 -12.40
CA LEU A 266 2.47 -19.92 -12.95
C LEU A 266 2.44 -19.94 -14.48
N LEU A 267 1.33 -19.52 -15.09
CA LEU A 267 1.23 -19.39 -16.54
C LEU A 267 2.22 -18.35 -17.09
N MET A 268 2.41 -17.21 -16.41
CA MET A 268 3.43 -16.24 -16.81
C MET A 268 4.85 -16.82 -16.77
N CYS A 269 5.17 -17.64 -15.78
CA CYS A 269 6.45 -18.36 -15.73
C CYS A 269 6.55 -19.43 -16.83
N LEU A 270 5.48 -20.19 -17.05
CA LEU A 270 5.44 -21.28 -18.04
C LEU A 270 5.63 -20.75 -19.48
N PHE A 271 4.99 -19.63 -19.81
CA PHE A 271 5.13 -19.00 -21.13
C PHE A 271 6.39 -18.14 -21.28
N GLY A 272 7.29 -18.16 -20.29
CA GLY A 272 8.56 -17.45 -20.35
C GLY A 272 8.45 -15.91 -20.26
N VAL A 273 7.31 -15.41 -19.78
CA VAL A 273 7.13 -13.97 -19.52
C VAL A 273 8.05 -13.51 -18.39
N VAL A 274 8.07 -14.30 -17.31
CA VAL A 274 8.96 -14.09 -16.17
C VAL A 274 9.82 -15.34 -15.98
N ASP A 275 11.13 -15.18 -16.04
CA ASP A 275 12.05 -16.27 -15.72
C ASP A 275 11.84 -16.71 -14.27
N THR A 276 11.85 -18.02 -14.02
CA THR A 276 11.55 -18.61 -12.71
C THR A 276 12.44 -18.08 -11.59
N LYS A 277 13.74 -17.87 -11.87
CA LYS A 277 14.66 -17.27 -10.89
C LYS A 277 14.29 -15.82 -10.57
N THR A 278 13.89 -15.09 -11.59
CA THR A 278 13.45 -13.70 -11.44
C THR A 278 12.10 -13.61 -10.75
N ALA A 279 11.16 -14.51 -11.05
CA ALA A 279 9.87 -14.58 -10.35
C ALA A 279 10.07 -14.72 -8.84
N LEU A 280 10.93 -15.66 -8.41
CA LEU A 280 11.24 -15.86 -7.01
C LEU A 280 12.01 -14.69 -6.38
N ARG A 281 12.90 -14.03 -7.12
CA ARG A 281 13.67 -12.89 -6.65
C ARG A 281 12.82 -11.63 -6.50
N ASP A 282 11.87 -11.41 -7.41
CA ASP A 282 11.03 -10.21 -7.43
C ASP A 282 9.88 -10.30 -6.43
N ILE A 283 9.67 -11.45 -5.77
CA ILE A 283 8.81 -11.57 -4.60
C ILE A 283 9.49 -10.87 -3.41
N PRO A 284 8.85 -9.88 -2.78
CA PRO A 284 9.37 -9.24 -1.57
C PRO A 284 9.17 -10.18 -0.36
N TRP A 285 10.09 -11.13 -0.20
CA TRP A 285 10.03 -12.13 0.87
C TRP A 285 10.01 -11.51 2.26
N ASP A 286 10.70 -10.40 2.46
CA ASP A 286 10.68 -9.61 3.68
C ASP A 286 9.25 -9.16 4.04
N MET A 287 8.47 -8.72 3.07
CA MET A 287 7.07 -8.32 3.26
C MET A 287 6.17 -9.52 3.58
N LEU A 288 6.37 -10.64 2.88
CA LEU A 288 5.61 -11.87 3.15
C LEU A 288 5.91 -12.44 4.53
N MET A 289 7.17 -12.47 4.94
CA MET A 289 7.60 -12.92 6.27
C MET A 289 7.05 -11.99 7.37
N LEU A 290 7.07 -10.68 7.13
CA LEU A 290 6.46 -9.71 8.04
C LEU A 290 4.97 -9.98 8.20
N TYR A 291 4.24 -10.18 7.10
CA TYR A 291 2.80 -10.43 7.13
C TYR A 291 2.46 -11.75 7.82
N ALA A 292 3.17 -12.83 7.47
CA ALA A 292 2.97 -14.13 8.09
C ALA A 292 3.19 -14.10 9.61
N GLY A 293 4.24 -13.43 10.06
CA GLY A 293 4.50 -13.24 11.49
C GLY A 293 3.48 -12.33 12.18
N ALA A 294 2.95 -11.32 11.48
CA ALA A 294 1.88 -10.47 12.02
C ALA A 294 0.57 -11.26 12.22
N LEU A 295 0.23 -12.16 11.31
CA LEU A 295 -0.90 -13.08 11.49
C LEU A 295 -0.73 -13.98 12.70
N ALA A 296 0.46 -14.56 12.91
CA ALA A 296 0.77 -15.37 14.07
C ALA A 296 0.69 -14.56 15.39
N LEU A 297 1.19 -13.32 15.39
CA LEU A 297 1.07 -12.41 16.53
C LEU A 297 -0.40 -12.08 16.83
N GLY A 298 -1.21 -11.84 15.80
CA GLY A 298 -2.66 -11.66 15.93
C GLY A 298 -3.35 -12.88 16.51
N GLY A 299 -2.99 -14.08 16.03
CA GLY A 299 -3.46 -15.36 16.58
C GLY A 299 -3.10 -15.52 18.07
N ALA A 300 -1.89 -15.10 18.47
CA ALA A 300 -1.47 -15.11 19.87
C ALA A 300 -2.30 -14.17 20.76
N LEU A 301 -2.57 -12.95 20.29
CA LEU A 301 -3.40 -11.99 21.01
C LEU A 301 -4.81 -12.53 21.25
N THR A 302 -5.36 -13.24 20.26
CA THR A 302 -6.68 -13.87 20.36
C THR A 302 -6.65 -15.09 21.29
N ALA A 303 -5.71 -16.01 21.08
CA ALA A 303 -5.62 -17.26 21.86
C ALA A 303 -5.34 -17.03 23.36
N THR A 304 -4.58 -16.00 23.70
CA THR A 304 -4.26 -15.65 25.10
C THR A 304 -5.31 -14.75 25.76
N GLY A 305 -6.27 -14.19 25.00
CA GLY A 305 -7.22 -13.17 25.48
C GLY A 305 -6.58 -11.78 25.69
N THR A 306 -5.29 -11.62 25.32
CA THR A 306 -4.58 -10.32 25.41
C THR A 306 -5.24 -9.28 24.51
N GLY A 307 -5.80 -9.73 23.38
CA GLY A 307 -6.51 -8.91 22.45
C GLY A 307 -7.73 -8.23 23.05
N GLU A 308 -8.55 -8.96 23.78
CA GLU A 308 -9.72 -8.41 24.48
C GLU A 308 -9.32 -7.38 25.54
N LEU A 309 -8.21 -7.61 26.25
CA LEU A 309 -7.69 -6.69 27.25
C LEU A 309 -7.28 -5.36 26.60
N ILE A 310 -6.55 -5.40 25.49
CA ILE A 310 -6.14 -4.21 24.73
C ILE A 310 -7.38 -3.50 24.16
N GLY A 311 -8.30 -4.24 23.54
CA GLY A 311 -9.53 -3.70 22.97
C GLY A 311 -10.38 -2.98 24.03
N ASN A 312 -10.58 -3.60 25.20
CA ASN A 312 -11.32 -3.00 26.30
C ASN A 312 -10.63 -1.75 26.85
N ALA A 313 -9.29 -1.73 26.98
CA ALA A 313 -8.55 -0.55 27.39
C ALA A 313 -8.72 0.60 26.40
N LEU A 314 -8.66 0.33 25.09
CA LEU A 314 -8.91 1.32 24.04
C LEU A 314 -10.37 1.79 24.04
N ALA A 315 -11.34 0.88 24.22
CA ALA A 315 -12.76 1.23 24.34
C ALA A 315 -13.01 2.19 25.52
N VAL A 316 -12.32 1.99 26.66
CA VAL A 316 -12.37 2.91 27.81
C VAL A 316 -11.76 4.27 27.46
N ILE A 317 -10.60 4.30 26.79
CA ILE A 317 -9.95 5.56 26.36
C ILE A 317 -10.84 6.34 25.38
N VAL A 318 -11.51 5.65 24.48
CA VAL A 318 -12.48 6.23 23.53
C VAL A 318 -13.77 6.65 24.25
N GLY A 319 -13.92 6.33 25.54
CA GLY A 319 -15.06 6.72 26.37
C GLY A 319 -16.35 5.99 26.04
N GLY A 320 -16.29 4.83 25.44
CA GLY A 320 -17.48 4.08 24.99
C GLY A 320 -18.29 4.81 23.91
N THR A 321 -17.68 5.76 23.22
CA THR A 321 -18.34 6.61 22.24
C THR A 321 -18.74 5.77 21.03
N HIS A 322 -20.03 5.60 20.79
CA HIS A 322 -20.58 5.00 19.58
C HIS A 322 -20.63 6.03 18.44
N ASN A 323 -19.53 6.76 18.26
CA ASN A 323 -19.42 7.77 17.22
C ASN A 323 -18.36 7.37 16.20
N SER A 324 -18.83 6.99 15.01
CA SER A 324 -17.96 6.56 13.90
C SER A 324 -16.91 7.61 13.52
N TYR A 325 -17.21 8.90 13.61
CA TYR A 325 -16.28 9.97 13.25
C TYR A 325 -15.11 10.09 14.23
N ILE A 326 -15.37 9.88 15.55
CA ILE A 326 -14.29 9.89 16.55
C ILE A 326 -13.36 8.71 16.32
N LEU A 327 -13.90 7.50 16.12
CA LEU A 327 -13.10 6.33 15.80
C LEU A 327 -12.34 6.52 14.49
N GLY A 328 -13.02 7.00 13.44
CA GLY A 328 -12.39 7.28 12.14
C GLY A 328 -11.25 8.29 12.26
N THR A 329 -11.42 9.33 13.09
CA THR A 329 -10.37 10.32 13.34
C THR A 329 -9.14 9.69 14.00
N LEU A 330 -9.33 8.87 15.03
CA LEU A 330 -8.23 8.19 15.72
C LEU A 330 -7.50 7.21 14.81
N PHE A 331 -8.25 6.35 14.12
CA PHE A 331 -7.69 5.31 13.25
C PHE A 331 -7.16 5.84 11.90
N PHE A 332 -7.37 7.09 11.59
CA PHE A 332 -6.69 7.78 10.49
C PHE A 332 -5.50 8.60 10.98
N LEU A 333 -5.71 9.52 11.95
CA LEU A 333 -4.67 10.49 12.35
C LEU A 333 -3.47 9.85 13.03
N ILE A 334 -3.67 8.83 13.89
CA ILE A 334 -2.54 8.21 14.58
C ILE A 334 -1.64 7.47 13.59
N PRO A 335 -2.16 6.56 12.72
CA PRO A 335 -1.37 5.97 11.64
C PRO A 335 -0.72 7.02 10.73
N PHE A 336 -1.44 8.08 10.37
CA PHE A 336 -0.92 9.17 9.53
C PHE A 336 0.30 9.87 10.15
N VAL A 337 0.24 10.20 11.43
CA VAL A 337 1.38 10.84 12.13
C VAL A 337 2.56 9.89 12.23
N LEU A 338 2.31 8.63 12.62
CA LEU A 338 3.37 7.66 12.80
C LEU A 338 4.05 7.27 11.49
N THR A 339 3.31 7.19 10.40
CA THR A 339 3.87 6.84 9.08
C THR A 339 4.84 7.89 8.55
N GLN A 340 4.83 9.12 9.09
CA GLN A 340 5.84 10.12 8.74
C GLN A 340 7.24 9.76 9.29
N PHE A 341 7.31 8.92 10.32
CA PHE A 341 8.57 8.54 11.00
C PHE A 341 8.88 7.05 10.88
N MET A 342 7.92 6.24 10.43
CA MET A 342 8.01 4.80 10.31
C MET A 342 7.59 4.36 8.91
N LEU A 343 8.04 3.17 8.50
CA LEU A 343 7.59 2.59 7.23
C LEU A 343 6.08 2.28 7.26
N ASN A 344 5.40 2.53 6.16
CA ASN A 344 3.96 2.33 6.02
C ASN A 344 3.51 0.92 6.44
N CYS A 345 4.27 -0.11 6.02
CA CYS A 345 3.97 -1.50 6.37
C CYS A 345 4.02 -1.76 7.87
N SER A 346 4.96 -1.10 8.61
CA SER A 346 5.05 -1.21 10.07
C SER A 346 3.80 -0.67 10.74
N VAL A 347 3.38 0.53 10.32
CA VAL A 347 2.19 1.19 10.88
C VAL A 347 0.97 0.33 10.64
N LEU A 348 0.80 -0.22 9.42
CA LEU A 348 -0.31 -1.12 9.10
C LEU A 348 -0.32 -2.38 9.97
N THR A 349 0.84 -3.03 10.11
CA THR A 349 0.96 -4.27 10.90
C THR A 349 0.61 -4.07 12.38
N VAL A 350 0.83 -2.86 12.90
CA VAL A 350 0.50 -2.49 14.28
C VAL A 350 -0.97 -2.09 14.40
N PHE A 351 -1.44 -1.19 13.54
CA PHE A 351 -2.74 -0.53 13.74
C PHE A 351 -3.94 -1.32 13.23
N VAL A 352 -3.76 -2.22 12.25
CA VAL A 352 -4.87 -3.09 11.82
C VAL A 352 -5.31 -4.03 12.94
N PRO A 353 -4.42 -4.76 13.62
CA PRO A 353 -4.77 -5.52 14.82
C PRO A 353 -5.47 -4.69 15.91
N ILE A 354 -4.90 -3.54 16.25
CA ILE A 354 -5.48 -2.65 17.28
C ILE A 354 -6.89 -2.20 16.88
N CYS A 355 -7.08 -1.82 15.62
CA CYS A 355 -8.38 -1.45 15.07
C CYS A 355 -9.41 -2.59 15.23
N LEU A 356 -9.04 -3.80 14.82
CA LEU A 356 -9.92 -4.97 14.92
C LEU A 356 -10.29 -5.32 16.35
N LEU A 357 -9.32 -5.30 17.27
CA LEU A 357 -9.58 -5.54 18.69
C LEU A 357 -10.52 -4.48 19.29
N THR A 358 -10.32 -3.21 18.94
CA THR A 358 -11.21 -2.13 19.36
C THR A 358 -12.61 -2.33 18.80
N CYS A 359 -12.74 -2.67 17.52
CA CYS A 359 -14.02 -2.97 16.90
C CYS A 359 -14.74 -4.15 17.57
N SER A 360 -14.01 -5.22 17.89
CA SER A 360 -14.55 -6.36 18.61
C SER A 360 -15.08 -5.98 19.98
N ALA A 361 -14.34 -5.16 20.74
CA ALA A 361 -14.75 -4.71 22.07
C ALA A 361 -15.98 -3.78 22.03
N LEU A 362 -16.13 -2.97 20.97
CA LEU A 362 -17.24 -2.02 20.81
C LEU A 362 -18.43 -2.58 20.02
N GLY A 363 -18.33 -3.78 19.44
CA GLY A 363 -19.33 -4.34 18.53
C GLY A 363 -19.45 -3.53 17.22
N ALA A 364 -18.37 -2.86 16.80
CA ALA A 364 -18.34 -1.99 15.65
C ALA A 364 -17.96 -2.74 14.35
N ASN A 365 -18.46 -2.26 13.19
CA ASN A 365 -18.05 -2.76 11.90
C ASN A 365 -16.62 -2.29 11.56
N PRO A 366 -15.63 -3.19 11.35
CA PRO A 366 -14.24 -2.80 11.18
C PRO A 366 -13.88 -2.33 9.76
N ILE A 367 -14.70 -2.60 8.74
CA ILE A 367 -14.30 -2.43 7.32
C ILE A 367 -13.89 -0.99 7.01
N GLY A 368 -14.73 -0.01 7.38
CA GLY A 368 -14.43 1.40 7.16
C GLY A 368 -13.18 1.87 7.91
N LEU A 369 -12.99 1.39 9.14
CA LEU A 369 -11.82 1.74 9.97
C LEU A 369 -10.52 1.11 9.45
N ILE A 370 -10.54 -0.12 8.97
CA ILE A 370 -9.37 -0.76 8.33
C ILE A 370 -8.93 0.05 7.11
N ILE A 371 -9.90 0.52 6.30
CA ILE A 371 -9.60 1.36 5.15
C ILE A 371 -9.00 2.70 5.58
N LEU A 372 -9.46 3.28 6.69
CA LEU A 372 -8.87 4.50 7.26
C LEU A 372 -7.46 4.28 7.79
N VAL A 373 -7.19 3.18 8.48
CA VAL A 373 -5.83 2.79 8.90
C VAL A 373 -4.91 2.65 7.69
N ASN A 374 -5.38 1.98 6.63
CA ASN A 374 -4.63 1.87 5.39
C ASN A 374 -4.36 3.24 4.76
N ALA A 375 -5.39 4.06 4.62
CA ALA A 375 -5.27 5.39 4.02
C ALA A 375 -4.34 6.30 4.83
N GLY A 376 -4.47 6.33 6.15
CA GLY A 376 -3.59 7.09 7.04
C GLY A 376 -2.13 6.65 6.91
N SER A 377 -1.89 5.33 6.91
CA SER A 377 -0.55 4.76 6.77
C SER A 377 0.08 5.03 5.39
N MET A 378 -0.72 5.04 4.32
CA MET A 378 -0.24 5.29 2.96
C MET A 378 -0.09 6.78 2.62
N THR A 379 -0.65 7.70 3.40
CA THR A 379 -0.50 9.15 3.23
C THR A 379 0.87 9.63 3.74
N ALA A 380 1.94 9.03 3.22
CA ALA A 380 3.31 9.17 3.71
C ALA A 380 4.18 9.84 2.66
N PHE A 381 4.08 11.16 2.52
CA PHE A 381 4.84 11.93 1.52
C PHE A 381 5.44 13.22 2.08
N LEU A 382 5.36 13.47 3.40
CA LEU A 382 5.91 14.67 4.01
C LEU A 382 7.35 14.49 4.50
N THR A 383 7.79 13.23 4.70
CA THR A 383 9.14 12.93 5.18
C THR A 383 9.79 11.81 4.35
N PRO A 384 11.13 11.80 4.24
CA PRO A 384 11.84 10.79 3.46
C PRO A 384 11.88 9.40 4.13
N MET A 385 11.43 9.31 5.39
CA MET A 385 11.50 8.06 6.17
C MET A 385 10.34 7.11 5.86
N ALA A 386 9.23 7.64 5.37
CA ALA A 386 7.97 6.92 5.25
C ALA A 386 7.92 5.98 4.04
N THR A 387 8.31 6.44 2.87
CA THR A 387 8.36 5.64 1.64
C THR A 387 9.56 6.01 0.78
N PRO A 388 10.23 5.04 0.15
CA PRO A 388 11.39 5.31 -0.71
C PRO A 388 11.09 6.21 -1.92
N ALA A 389 9.82 6.40 -2.29
CA ALA A 389 9.42 7.33 -3.34
C ALA A 389 9.73 8.80 -2.98
N VAL A 390 9.71 9.15 -1.67
CA VAL A 390 9.97 10.52 -1.22
C VAL A 390 11.43 10.94 -1.42
N PRO A 391 12.46 10.18 -0.96
CA PRO A 391 13.85 10.52 -1.26
C PRO A 391 14.14 10.61 -2.75
N MET A 392 13.55 9.74 -3.58
CA MET A 392 13.67 9.83 -5.04
C MET A 392 13.10 11.15 -5.55
N CYS A 393 11.91 11.53 -5.09
CA CYS A 393 11.28 12.80 -5.44
C CYS A 393 12.13 14.01 -4.98
N MET A 394 12.72 13.93 -3.79
CA MET A 394 13.62 14.99 -3.29
C MET A 394 14.83 15.16 -4.20
N ALA A 395 15.45 14.08 -4.64
CA ALA A 395 16.59 14.11 -5.57
C ALA A 395 16.19 14.67 -6.95
N ASP A 396 15.04 14.22 -7.49
CA ASP A 396 14.55 14.63 -8.82
C ASP A 396 14.15 16.11 -8.90
N GLY A 397 13.52 16.62 -7.84
CA GLY A 397 13.00 17.98 -7.77
C GLY A 397 13.86 18.96 -6.97
N GLY A 398 14.89 18.48 -6.26
CA GLY A 398 15.75 19.32 -5.41
C GLY A 398 15.01 19.86 -4.18
N TYR A 399 14.15 19.05 -3.54
CA TYR A 399 13.37 19.47 -2.38
C TYR A 399 14.10 19.26 -1.06
N SER A 400 13.94 20.21 -0.14
CA SER A 400 14.24 20.03 1.28
C SER A 400 13.02 19.50 2.04
N LEU A 401 13.20 19.05 3.29
CA LEU A 401 12.09 18.66 4.16
C LEU A 401 11.05 19.79 4.33
N LYS A 402 11.51 21.03 4.43
CA LYS A 402 10.62 22.19 4.53
C LYS A 402 9.78 22.39 3.27
N ASP A 403 10.34 22.08 2.10
CA ASP A 403 9.62 22.19 0.84
C ASP A 403 8.54 21.11 0.74
N LEU A 404 8.81 19.88 1.19
CA LEU A 404 7.81 18.81 1.23
C LEU A 404 6.64 19.19 2.14
N ALA A 405 6.92 19.68 3.34
CA ALA A 405 5.89 20.13 4.28
C ALA A 405 5.08 21.30 3.69
N LYS A 406 5.76 22.31 3.10
CA LYS A 406 5.11 23.47 2.51
C LYS A 406 4.29 23.13 1.26
N SER A 407 4.74 22.20 0.45
CA SER A 407 4.02 21.78 -0.76
C SER A 407 2.88 20.81 -0.46
N GLY A 408 3.03 19.99 0.62
CA GLY A 408 2.12 18.89 0.94
C GLY A 408 1.02 19.23 1.96
N TRP A 409 1.12 20.31 2.75
CA TRP A 409 0.19 20.56 3.86
C TRP A 409 -1.27 20.65 3.42
N LEU A 410 -1.54 21.33 2.30
CA LEU A 410 -2.92 21.54 1.82
C LEU A 410 -3.55 20.22 1.38
N ILE A 411 -2.83 19.42 0.59
CA ILE A 411 -3.35 18.12 0.14
C ILE A 411 -3.50 17.16 1.33
N THR A 412 -2.60 17.20 2.30
CA THR A 412 -2.71 16.43 3.53
C THR A 412 -4.01 16.77 4.27
N LEU A 413 -4.30 18.05 4.44
CA LEU A 413 -5.54 18.49 5.11
C LEU A 413 -6.78 18.02 4.33
N VAL A 414 -6.76 18.13 3.01
CA VAL A 414 -7.84 17.66 2.13
C VAL A 414 -8.03 16.15 2.27
N LEU A 415 -6.94 15.37 2.28
CA LEU A 415 -6.98 13.92 2.48
C LEU A 415 -7.54 13.56 3.87
N CYS A 416 -7.09 14.22 4.94
CA CYS A 416 -7.62 14.00 6.28
C CYS A 416 -9.13 14.23 6.34
N VAL A 417 -9.59 15.36 5.82
CA VAL A 417 -11.02 15.70 5.83
C VAL A 417 -11.84 14.69 5.02
N ILE A 418 -11.40 14.38 3.80
CA ILE A 418 -12.13 13.45 2.93
C ILE A 418 -12.15 12.04 3.55
N TYR A 419 -11.00 11.50 3.93
CA TYR A 419 -10.96 10.17 4.50
C TYR A 419 -11.80 10.06 5.77
N ILE A 420 -11.64 10.96 6.72
CA ILE A 420 -12.35 10.86 8.00
C ILE A 420 -13.87 11.04 7.79
N PHE A 421 -14.27 12.15 7.18
CA PHE A 421 -15.71 12.47 7.08
C PHE A 421 -16.42 11.64 6.02
N TYR A 422 -15.83 11.53 4.82
CA TYR A 422 -16.49 10.81 3.74
C TYR A 422 -16.56 9.30 4.01
N VAL A 423 -15.45 8.67 4.45
CA VAL A 423 -15.47 7.22 4.72
C VAL A 423 -16.43 6.90 5.86
N MET A 424 -16.41 7.66 6.96
CA MET A 424 -17.31 7.40 8.09
C MET A 424 -18.78 7.72 7.78
N THR A 425 -19.06 8.48 6.73
CA THR A 425 -20.45 8.69 6.23
C THR A 425 -20.91 7.53 5.36
N VAL A 426 -20.03 7.01 4.48
CA VAL A 426 -20.39 5.96 3.50
C VAL A 426 -20.27 4.56 4.10
N MET A 427 -19.34 4.38 5.03
CA MET A 427 -19.01 3.11 5.69
C MET A 427 -18.93 3.31 7.21
N PRO A 428 -20.05 3.64 7.89
CA PRO A 428 -20.06 3.88 9.32
C PRO A 428 -19.75 2.61 10.11
N CYS A 429 -19.23 2.79 11.32
CA CYS A 429 -18.91 1.67 12.21
C CYS A 429 -20.12 1.17 13.01
N PHE A 430 -21.12 2.06 13.18
CA PHE A 430 -22.36 1.82 13.94
C PHE A 430 -23.57 2.20 13.11
#